data_d66fec83355f2d8869b773361f20c354
#
_entry.id   d66fec83355f2d8869b773361f20c354
#
_cell.length_a   1.000
_cell.length_b   1.000
_cell.length_c   1.000
_cell.angle_alpha   90.00
_cell.angle_beta   90.00
_cell.angle_gamma   90.00
#
_symmetry.space_group_name_H-M   'P 1'
#
loop_
_entity.id
_entity.type
_entity.pdbx_description
1 polymer ?
#
loop_
_entity_poly.entity_id
_entity_poly.type
_entity_poly.pdbx_seq_one_letter_code
_entity_poly.pdbx_strand_id
1 'polypeptide(L)'
;MKKVLFLIMALAAIPAFAVKVTTDGKYNLEKAAGKYQGIEIFKKNEKWYITKIHDGFDETETVPIVMEKNGKFSANYKKHEKETYAYDTKMKTLVTLAKNDTDQILSIELPEKTKATVDTNFNMNKVKGYWCDQLFEIVQKNGKWYLHGEDDGGWEELITVAKNGFTVEYGTKDTGDDRRFTFDTKLQTMVEIDKDGNIILPFILKDYCPTGYN
;
A
#
# COMPACT_ATOMS: atom_id res chain seq x y z
N MET A 1 -12.72 54.89 8.91
CA MET A 1 -12.65 53.87 7.82
C MET A 1 -11.63 52.82 8.24
N LYS A 2 -12.05 51.64 8.71
CA LYS A 2 -11.17 50.53 9.12
C LYS A 2 -10.88 49.68 7.86
N LYS A 3 -9.62 49.61 7.46
CA LYS A 3 -9.15 48.73 6.38
C LYS A 3 -9.12 47.30 6.92
N VAL A 4 -10.00 46.45 6.44
CA VAL A 4 -9.95 45.01 6.70
C VAL A 4 -8.93 44.41 5.73
N LEU A 5 -7.84 43.95 6.27
CA LEU A 5 -6.79 43.25 5.52
C LEU A 5 -7.22 41.77 5.38
N PHE A 6 -7.69 41.40 4.21
CA PHE A 6 -7.94 39.98 3.88
C PHE A 6 -6.59 39.29 3.67
N LEU A 7 -6.19 38.52 4.66
CA LEU A 7 -5.04 37.60 4.52
C LEU A 7 -5.54 36.36 3.75
N ILE A 8 -5.29 36.33 2.44
CA ILE A 8 -5.50 35.14 1.63
C ILE A 8 -4.38 34.18 2.00
N MET A 9 -4.66 33.22 2.89
CA MET A 9 -3.80 32.04 3.02
C MET A 9 -3.93 31.23 1.74
N ALA A 10 -2.96 31.35 0.87
CA ALA A 10 -2.75 30.39 -0.20
C ALA A 10 -2.42 29.05 0.48
N LEU A 11 -3.40 28.15 0.57
CA LEU A 11 -3.12 26.74 0.79
C LEU A 11 -2.27 26.32 -0.43
N ALA A 12 -0.98 26.21 -0.23
CA ALA A 12 -0.12 25.49 -1.15
C ALA A 12 -0.61 24.05 -1.11
N ALA A 13 -1.37 23.64 -2.12
CA ALA A 13 -1.63 22.24 -2.39
C ALA A 13 -0.25 21.60 -2.59
N ILE A 14 0.19 20.83 -1.61
CA ILE A 14 1.38 19.97 -1.75
C ILE A 14 0.98 19.00 -2.86
N PRO A 15 1.65 19.01 -4.01
CA PRO A 15 1.33 18.04 -5.06
C PRO A 15 1.53 16.65 -4.45
N ALA A 16 0.47 15.89 -4.39
CA ALA A 16 0.53 14.47 -4.05
C ALA A 16 1.34 13.79 -5.16
N PHE A 17 2.60 13.46 -4.86
CA PHE A 17 3.45 12.73 -5.78
C PHE A 17 3.06 11.25 -5.70
N ALA A 18 2.56 10.69 -6.81
CA ALA A 18 2.39 9.25 -6.94
C ALA A 18 3.66 8.52 -6.49
N VAL A 19 3.53 7.51 -5.65
CA VAL A 19 4.68 6.69 -5.24
C VAL A 19 5.18 5.96 -6.47
N LYS A 20 6.31 6.44 -6.98
CA LYS A 20 6.96 5.84 -8.13
C LYS A 20 7.99 4.83 -7.69
N VAL A 21 8.09 3.73 -8.42
CA VAL A 21 9.09 2.71 -8.18
C VAL A 21 10.50 3.28 -8.33
N THR A 22 11.37 2.93 -7.40
CA THR A 22 12.79 3.27 -7.46
C THR A 22 13.59 2.04 -7.82
N THR A 23 14.01 1.90 -9.08
CA THR A 23 14.90 0.83 -9.54
C THR A 23 16.34 1.34 -9.73
N ASP A 24 17.31 0.43 -9.76
CA ASP A 24 18.69 0.76 -10.13
C ASP A 24 18.95 0.61 -11.65
N GLY A 25 17.89 0.47 -12.43
CA GLY A 25 17.94 0.25 -13.87
C GLY A 25 18.36 -1.14 -14.30
N LYS A 26 18.68 -2.02 -13.33
CA LYS A 26 19.10 -3.41 -13.55
C LYS A 26 18.00 -4.37 -13.12
N TYR A 27 18.12 -5.62 -13.59
CA TYR A 27 17.21 -6.67 -13.13
C TYR A 27 17.65 -7.15 -11.75
N ASN A 28 16.79 -6.97 -10.75
CA ASN A 28 17.07 -7.32 -9.36
C ASN A 28 16.42 -8.64 -8.96
N LEU A 29 16.37 -9.63 -9.87
CA LEU A 29 15.67 -10.90 -9.61
C LEU A 29 16.26 -11.68 -8.44
N GLU A 30 17.59 -11.66 -8.25
CA GLU A 30 18.22 -12.26 -7.06
C GLU A 30 17.78 -11.56 -5.76
N LYS A 31 17.53 -10.26 -5.79
CA LYS A 31 17.00 -9.51 -4.63
C LYS A 31 15.50 -9.70 -4.45
N ALA A 32 14.77 -9.90 -5.56
CA ALA A 32 13.34 -10.17 -5.56
C ALA A 32 13.03 -11.64 -5.27
N ALA A 33 14.01 -12.54 -5.34
CA ALA A 33 13.79 -13.96 -5.06
C ALA A 33 13.34 -14.18 -3.61
N GLY A 34 12.29 -14.99 -3.42
CA GLY A 34 11.75 -15.29 -2.11
C GLY A 34 10.23 -15.49 -2.11
N LYS A 35 9.70 -15.70 -0.91
CA LYS A 35 8.27 -15.84 -0.67
C LYS A 35 7.71 -14.56 -0.09
N TYR A 36 6.62 -14.11 -0.68
CA TYR A 36 5.82 -12.96 -0.28
C TYR A 36 4.38 -13.44 0.03
N GLN A 37 3.55 -12.57 0.52
CA GLN A 37 2.13 -12.88 0.68
C GLN A 37 1.52 -13.11 -0.71
N GLY A 38 1.17 -14.37 -1.01
CA GLY A 38 0.55 -14.75 -2.28
C GLY A 38 1.48 -14.85 -3.51
N ILE A 39 2.77 -14.51 -3.38
CA ILE A 39 3.73 -14.54 -4.50
C ILE A 39 5.03 -15.24 -4.09
N GLU A 40 5.59 -16.05 -5.00
CA GLU A 40 6.93 -16.62 -4.85
C GLU A 40 7.75 -16.40 -6.12
N ILE A 41 8.97 -15.86 -5.99
CA ILE A 41 9.92 -15.70 -7.09
C ILE A 41 11.10 -16.64 -6.86
N PHE A 42 11.38 -17.49 -7.84
CA PHE A 42 12.45 -18.48 -7.74
C PHE A 42 13.11 -18.80 -9.08
N LYS A 43 14.31 -19.38 -9.02
CA LYS A 43 15.07 -19.84 -10.18
C LYS A 43 14.99 -21.36 -10.29
N LYS A 44 14.71 -21.87 -11.50
CA LYS A 44 14.70 -23.30 -11.83
C LYS A 44 15.29 -23.49 -13.22
N ASN A 45 16.26 -24.40 -13.36
CA ASN A 45 16.94 -24.69 -14.64
C ASN A 45 17.41 -23.41 -15.35
N GLU A 46 18.13 -22.54 -14.64
CA GLU A 46 18.65 -21.25 -15.10
C GLU A 46 17.59 -20.22 -15.55
N LYS A 47 16.31 -20.50 -15.39
CA LYS A 47 15.20 -19.60 -15.73
C LYS A 47 14.50 -19.11 -14.47
N TRP A 48 14.00 -17.87 -14.51
CA TRP A 48 13.23 -17.29 -13.44
C TRP A 48 11.75 -17.52 -13.63
N TYR A 49 11.07 -17.82 -12.54
CA TYR A 49 9.63 -18.06 -12.47
C TYR A 49 9.02 -17.26 -11.34
N ILE A 50 7.76 -16.94 -11.52
CA ILE A 50 6.89 -16.40 -10.48
C ILE A 50 5.69 -17.31 -10.30
N THR A 51 5.38 -17.62 -9.06
CA THR A 51 4.13 -18.30 -8.67
C THR A 51 3.27 -17.27 -7.97
N LYS A 52 2.00 -17.18 -8.34
CA LYS A 52 1.01 -16.31 -7.69
C LYS A 52 -0.20 -17.13 -7.29
N ILE A 53 -0.71 -16.86 -6.08
CA ILE A 53 -2.03 -17.30 -5.61
C ILE A 53 -3.01 -16.20 -6.01
N HIS A 54 -4.01 -16.54 -6.82
CA HIS A 54 -5.04 -15.59 -7.22
C HIS A 54 -6.18 -15.60 -6.21
N ASP A 55 -6.43 -14.43 -5.60
CA ASP A 55 -7.48 -14.26 -4.60
C ASP A 55 -8.85 -14.68 -5.14
N GLY A 56 -9.60 -15.40 -4.33
CA GLY A 56 -10.97 -15.86 -4.63
C GLY A 56 -11.08 -17.18 -5.37
N PHE A 57 -9.96 -17.81 -5.78
CA PHE A 57 -10.03 -19.05 -6.59
C PHE A 57 -9.23 -20.24 -6.04
N ASP A 58 -8.51 -20.13 -4.94
CA ASP A 58 -7.53 -21.14 -4.49
C ASP A 58 -6.59 -21.63 -5.63
N GLU A 59 -6.48 -20.82 -6.69
CA GLU A 59 -5.75 -21.18 -7.89
C GLU A 59 -4.34 -20.61 -7.84
N THR A 60 -3.37 -21.51 -7.91
CA THR A 60 -1.95 -21.15 -7.97
C THR A 60 -1.45 -21.30 -9.39
N GLU A 61 -0.87 -20.24 -9.96
CA GLU A 61 -0.29 -20.28 -11.28
C GLU A 61 1.22 -19.96 -11.23
N THR A 62 2.01 -20.79 -11.92
CA THR A 62 3.45 -20.60 -12.08
C THR A 62 3.78 -20.31 -13.53
N VAL A 63 4.39 -19.16 -13.78
CA VAL A 63 4.73 -18.72 -15.14
C VAL A 63 6.18 -18.22 -15.20
N PRO A 64 6.83 -18.29 -16.38
CA PRO A 64 8.16 -17.72 -16.56
C PRO A 64 8.12 -16.20 -16.47
N ILE A 65 9.15 -15.61 -15.88
CA ILE A 65 9.36 -14.17 -15.83
C ILE A 65 9.89 -13.69 -17.18
N VAL A 66 9.32 -12.59 -17.68
CA VAL A 66 9.78 -11.87 -18.86
C VAL A 66 10.45 -10.57 -18.42
N MET A 67 11.71 -10.39 -18.84
CA MET A 67 12.48 -9.20 -18.51
C MET A 67 11.98 -8.00 -19.31
N GLU A 68 11.76 -6.89 -18.63
CA GLU A 68 11.35 -5.61 -19.20
C GLU A 68 12.49 -4.59 -19.10
N LYS A 69 12.28 -3.38 -19.60
CA LYS A 69 13.26 -2.30 -19.47
C LYS A 69 13.36 -1.77 -18.03
N ASN A 70 14.46 -1.12 -17.72
CA ASN A 70 14.66 -0.34 -16.47
C ASN A 70 14.51 -1.15 -15.18
N GLY A 71 14.98 -2.40 -15.16
CA GLY A 71 14.95 -3.23 -13.96
C GLY A 71 13.57 -3.79 -13.59
N LYS A 72 12.62 -3.72 -14.52
CA LYS A 72 11.28 -4.27 -14.37
C LYS A 72 11.20 -5.66 -15.01
N PHE A 73 10.20 -6.42 -14.62
CA PHE A 73 9.88 -7.71 -15.20
C PHE A 73 8.38 -7.96 -15.17
N SER A 74 7.90 -8.88 -15.97
CA SER A 74 6.48 -9.18 -16.07
C SER A 74 6.20 -10.67 -16.05
N ALA A 75 4.95 -11.00 -15.74
CA ALA A 75 4.38 -12.32 -15.76
C ALA A 75 3.10 -12.32 -16.60
N ASN A 76 2.96 -13.30 -17.51
CA ASN A 76 1.76 -13.46 -18.31
C ASN A 76 0.99 -14.68 -17.80
N TYR A 77 -0.04 -14.43 -16.98
CA TYR A 77 -0.90 -15.46 -16.44
C TYR A 77 -1.94 -15.89 -17.48
N LYS A 78 -2.31 -17.17 -17.53
CA LYS A 78 -3.22 -17.70 -18.57
C LYS A 78 -4.64 -17.18 -18.46
N LYS A 79 -5.11 -17.00 -17.24
CA LYS A 79 -6.49 -16.58 -16.95
C LYS A 79 -6.59 -15.14 -16.49
N HIS A 80 -5.48 -14.47 -16.31
CA HIS A 80 -5.39 -13.15 -15.79
C HIS A 80 -4.59 -12.25 -16.72
N GLU A 81 -4.66 -10.97 -16.50
CA GLU A 81 -3.90 -10.01 -17.29
C GLU A 81 -2.39 -10.12 -16.98
N LYS A 82 -1.59 -9.62 -17.94
CA LYS A 82 -0.16 -9.41 -17.73
C LYS A 82 0.06 -8.48 -16.56
N GLU A 83 0.84 -8.91 -15.57
CA GLU A 83 1.28 -8.07 -14.47
C GLU A 83 2.75 -7.69 -14.60
N THR A 84 3.09 -6.47 -14.18
CA THR A 84 4.46 -5.95 -14.19
C THR A 84 4.93 -5.72 -12.76
N TYR A 85 6.17 -6.10 -12.51
CA TYR A 85 6.79 -6.07 -11.20
C TYR A 85 8.15 -5.36 -11.24
N ALA A 86 8.60 -4.90 -10.10
CA ALA A 86 9.96 -4.45 -9.89
C ALA A 86 10.42 -4.72 -8.45
N TYR A 87 11.74 -4.82 -8.24
CA TYR A 87 12.29 -4.70 -6.91
C TYR A 87 12.58 -3.23 -6.62
N ASP A 88 11.82 -2.64 -5.69
CA ASP A 88 12.06 -1.26 -5.25
C ASP A 88 13.29 -1.18 -4.36
N THR A 89 14.29 -0.41 -4.79
CA THR A 89 15.59 -0.35 -4.09
C THR A 89 15.56 0.51 -2.83
N LYS A 90 14.59 1.43 -2.72
CA LYS A 90 14.37 2.27 -1.54
C LYS A 90 13.63 1.49 -0.45
N MET A 91 12.51 0.88 -0.79
CA MET A 91 11.72 0.05 0.13
C MET A 91 12.37 -1.32 0.40
N LYS A 92 13.27 -1.78 -0.49
CA LYS A 92 13.93 -3.09 -0.45
C LYS A 92 12.93 -4.24 -0.44
N THR A 93 11.94 -4.15 -1.29
CA THR A 93 10.91 -5.19 -1.47
C THR A 93 10.39 -5.25 -2.90
N LEU A 94 9.66 -6.31 -3.22
CA LEU A 94 8.94 -6.46 -4.46
C LEU A 94 7.73 -5.52 -4.47
N VAL A 95 7.43 -4.94 -5.64
CA VAL A 95 6.22 -4.16 -5.87
C VAL A 95 5.57 -4.58 -7.17
N THR A 96 4.24 -4.57 -7.21
CA THR A 96 3.45 -4.68 -8.43
C THR A 96 3.19 -3.28 -8.96
N LEU A 97 3.27 -3.11 -10.28
CA LEU A 97 3.17 -1.82 -10.96
C LEU A 97 1.83 -1.67 -11.67
N ALA A 98 1.32 -0.45 -11.72
CA ALA A 98 0.07 -0.13 -12.40
C ALA A 98 0.18 -0.39 -13.91
N LYS A 99 -0.90 -0.93 -14.50
CA LYS A 99 -0.96 -1.28 -15.93
C LYS A 99 -0.74 -0.08 -16.86
N ASN A 100 -1.32 1.06 -16.51
CA ASN A 100 -1.30 2.27 -17.35
C ASN A 100 -0.11 3.19 -17.06
N ASP A 101 0.51 3.05 -15.90
CA ASP A 101 1.72 3.78 -15.51
C ASP A 101 2.68 2.83 -14.79
N THR A 102 3.56 2.19 -15.56
CA THR A 102 4.49 1.18 -15.04
C THR A 102 5.55 1.74 -14.08
N ASP A 103 5.56 3.02 -13.79
CA ASP A 103 6.37 3.60 -12.73
C ASP A 103 5.58 3.75 -11.42
N GLN A 104 4.26 3.74 -11.48
CA GLN A 104 3.38 3.83 -10.32
C GLN A 104 3.25 2.47 -9.63
N ILE A 105 3.43 2.48 -8.30
CA ILE A 105 3.26 1.27 -7.48
C ILE A 105 1.77 1.04 -7.26
N LEU A 106 1.30 -0.16 -7.61
CA LEU A 106 -0.05 -0.64 -7.37
C LEU A 106 -0.15 -1.35 -6.02
N SER A 107 0.80 -2.24 -5.72
CA SER A 107 0.87 -2.94 -4.44
C SER A 107 2.31 -3.15 -3.97
N ILE A 108 2.49 -3.32 -2.66
CA ILE A 108 3.77 -3.57 -2.00
C ILE A 108 3.74 -5.01 -1.49
N GLU A 109 4.61 -5.85 -2.03
CA GLU A 109 4.69 -7.26 -1.69
C GLU A 109 5.67 -7.46 -0.54
N LEU A 110 5.20 -7.93 0.60
CA LEU A 110 6.03 -8.13 1.78
C LEU A 110 6.19 -9.61 2.10
N PRO A 111 7.40 -10.02 2.52
CA PRO A 111 7.57 -11.33 3.14
C PRO A 111 6.68 -11.49 4.37
N GLU A 112 6.22 -12.71 4.62
CA GLU A 112 5.46 -13.03 5.85
C GLU A 112 6.21 -12.55 7.10
N LYS A 113 5.45 -12.07 8.09
CA LYS A 113 5.97 -11.59 9.38
C LYS A 113 6.97 -10.43 9.28
N THR A 114 6.87 -9.62 8.22
CA THR A 114 7.65 -8.38 8.13
C THR A 114 7.25 -7.43 9.25
N LYS A 115 8.22 -7.00 10.07
CA LYS A 115 7.99 -6.03 11.14
C LYS A 115 7.84 -4.62 10.60
N ALA A 116 6.87 -3.88 11.11
CA ALA A 116 6.72 -2.46 10.81
C ALA A 116 7.89 -1.63 11.38
N THR A 117 8.40 -0.71 10.58
CA THR A 117 9.34 0.32 11.02
C THR A 117 8.55 1.55 11.49
N VAL A 118 8.10 1.48 12.75
CA VAL A 118 7.13 2.42 13.33
C VAL A 118 7.67 3.84 13.39
N ASP A 119 6.84 4.80 13.01
CA ASP A 119 7.14 6.23 13.14
C ASP A 119 6.96 6.70 14.60
N THR A 120 8.04 6.97 15.29
CA THR A 120 8.02 7.50 16.67
C THR A 120 7.50 8.93 16.79
N ASN A 121 7.44 9.66 15.66
CA ASN A 121 6.88 11.00 15.52
C ASN A 121 5.56 10.98 14.73
N PHE A 122 4.78 9.92 14.92
CA PHE A 122 3.50 9.74 14.24
C PHE A 122 2.53 10.89 14.55
N ASN A 123 1.85 11.34 13.51
CA ASN A 123 0.67 12.19 13.63
C ASN A 123 -0.33 11.84 12.53
N MET A 124 -1.61 12.05 12.80
CA MET A 124 -2.71 11.68 11.90
C MET A 124 -2.68 12.38 10.52
N ASN A 125 -2.02 13.53 10.39
CA ASN A 125 -1.90 14.20 9.10
C ASN A 125 -1.05 13.40 8.08
N LYS A 126 -0.21 12.47 8.53
CA LYS A 126 0.57 11.59 7.65
C LYS A 126 -0.29 10.52 6.97
N VAL A 127 -1.43 10.21 7.57
CA VAL A 127 -2.34 9.16 7.11
C VAL A 127 -3.71 9.68 6.70
N LYS A 128 -3.92 11.00 6.79
CA LYS A 128 -5.16 11.64 6.35
C LYS A 128 -5.34 11.47 4.83
N GLY A 129 -6.55 11.14 4.41
CA GLY A 129 -6.92 11.01 3.02
C GLY A 129 -7.54 9.65 2.70
N TYR A 130 -7.76 9.43 1.41
CA TYR A 130 -8.41 8.23 0.89
C TYR A 130 -7.38 7.14 0.58
N TRP A 131 -7.69 5.89 0.98
CA TRP A 131 -6.85 4.72 0.82
C TRP A 131 -7.56 3.68 -0.05
N CYS A 132 -7.06 3.44 -1.25
CA CYS A 132 -7.79 2.72 -2.28
C CYS A 132 -7.91 1.22 -2.08
N ASP A 133 -6.94 0.58 -1.46
CA ASP A 133 -6.95 -0.89 -1.32
C ASP A 133 -8.10 -1.39 -0.44
N GLN A 134 -8.69 -0.49 0.35
CA GLN A 134 -9.76 -0.82 1.30
C GLN A 134 -10.97 0.12 1.19
N LEU A 135 -11.01 0.99 0.19
CA LEU A 135 -12.10 1.91 -0.08
C LEU A 135 -12.52 2.75 1.14
N PHE A 136 -11.55 3.22 1.92
CA PHE A 136 -11.83 4.08 3.06
C PHE A 136 -11.04 5.39 3.07
N GLU A 137 -11.56 6.38 3.77
CA GLU A 137 -10.94 7.68 3.98
C GLU A 137 -10.69 7.95 5.45
N ILE A 138 -9.52 8.53 5.79
CA ILE A 138 -9.25 9.05 7.13
C ILE A 138 -9.51 10.55 7.14
N VAL A 139 -10.52 10.97 7.89
CA VAL A 139 -10.98 12.36 7.97
C VAL A 139 -10.96 12.90 9.38
N GLN A 140 -10.90 14.23 9.50
CA GLN A 140 -11.08 14.91 10.78
C GLN A 140 -12.39 15.73 10.76
N LYS A 141 -13.28 15.47 11.73
CA LYS A 141 -14.53 16.20 11.92
C LYS A 141 -14.62 16.65 13.39
N ASN A 142 -14.87 17.93 13.63
CA ASN A 142 -15.02 18.48 14.99
C ASN A 142 -13.88 18.12 15.96
N GLY A 143 -12.64 18.11 15.47
CA GLY A 143 -11.45 17.78 16.26
C GLY A 143 -11.23 16.29 16.54
N LYS A 144 -12.14 15.40 16.11
CA LYS A 144 -12.01 13.95 16.19
C LYS A 144 -11.63 13.36 14.85
N TRP A 145 -10.98 12.20 14.86
CA TRP A 145 -10.60 11.48 13.67
C TRP A 145 -11.51 10.28 13.45
N TYR A 146 -11.83 10.01 12.19
CA TYR A 146 -12.72 8.94 11.76
C TYR A 146 -12.15 8.20 10.58
N LEU A 147 -12.40 6.89 10.55
CA LEU A 147 -12.29 6.05 9.38
C LEU A 147 -13.67 6.01 8.73
N HIS A 148 -13.76 6.44 7.48
CA HIS A 148 -14.99 6.49 6.71
C HIS A 148 -14.88 5.55 5.51
N GLY A 149 -15.72 4.53 5.44
CA GLY A 149 -15.82 3.60 4.31
C GLY A 149 -16.98 3.93 3.41
N GLU A 150 -16.86 3.59 2.13
CA GLU A 150 -17.89 3.83 1.12
C GLU A 150 -18.76 2.58 0.85
N ASP A 151 -18.38 1.41 1.38
CA ASP A 151 -19.10 0.16 1.15
C ASP A 151 -20.46 0.13 1.85
N ASP A 152 -21.44 -0.56 1.25
CA ASP A 152 -22.78 -0.85 1.82
C ASP A 152 -23.54 0.36 2.40
N GLY A 153 -23.42 1.53 1.77
CA GLY A 153 -24.14 2.74 2.18
C GLY A 153 -23.37 3.68 3.09
N GLY A 154 -22.08 3.43 3.26
CA GLY A 154 -21.16 4.25 4.04
C GLY A 154 -21.20 3.93 5.54
N TRP A 155 -20.06 3.79 6.14
CA TRP A 155 -19.90 3.61 7.58
C TRP A 155 -18.82 4.56 8.11
N GLU A 156 -18.89 4.89 9.40
CA GLU A 156 -17.94 5.78 10.04
C GLU A 156 -17.56 5.23 11.42
N GLU A 157 -16.26 4.99 11.63
CA GLU A 157 -15.72 4.49 12.88
C GLU A 157 -14.79 5.52 13.53
N LEU A 158 -14.93 5.68 14.84
CA LEU A 158 -14.08 6.59 15.62
C LEU A 158 -12.67 6.04 15.75
N ILE A 159 -11.68 6.86 15.38
CA ILE A 159 -10.27 6.55 15.54
C ILE A 159 -9.79 6.91 16.94
N THR A 160 -9.18 5.96 17.62
CA THR A 160 -8.44 6.20 18.86
C THR A 160 -6.96 6.39 18.54
N VAL A 161 -6.46 7.64 18.68
CA VAL A 161 -5.07 8.00 18.37
C VAL A 161 -4.16 7.52 19.50
N ALA A 162 -3.08 6.82 19.14
CA ALA A 162 -2.02 6.36 20.01
C ALA A 162 -0.69 7.07 19.70
N LYS A 163 0.33 6.87 20.54
CA LYS A 163 1.65 7.50 20.41
C LYS A 163 2.31 7.24 19.03
N ASN A 164 2.19 6.02 18.53
CA ASN A 164 2.91 5.56 17.35
C ASN A 164 1.97 5.06 16.24
N GLY A 165 0.68 5.45 16.27
CA GLY A 165 -0.31 5.01 15.32
C GLY A 165 -1.73 5.28 15.83
N PHE A 166 -2.68 4.46 15.43
CA PHE A 166 -4.06 4.55 15.89
C PHE A 166 -4.73 3.17 15.85
N THR A 167 -5.87 3.07 16.52
CA THR A 167 -6.74 1.90 16.52
C THR A 167 -8.14 2.29 16.08
N VAL A 168 -8.82 1.32 15.47
CA VAL A 168 -10.24 1.40 15.12
C VAL A 168 -10.92 0.15 15.66
N GLU A 169 -11.97 0.32 16.45
CA GLU A 169 -12.83 -0.79 16.86
C GLU A 169 -13.68 -1.17 15.64
N TYR A 170 -13.45 -2.36 15.08
CA TYR A 170 -14.19 -2.86 13.94
C TYR A 170 -15.11 -4.00 14.37
N GLY A 171 -16.41 -3.83 14.10
CA GLY A 171 -17.41 -4.86 14.38
C GLY A 171 -18.24 -4.65 15.63
N THR A 172 -19.12 -5.61 15.91
CA THR A 172 -19.94 -5.62 17.12
C THR A 172 -19.06 -5.91 18.35
N LYS A 173 -19.44 -5.40 19.52
CA LYS A 173 -18.71 -5.58 20.79
C LYS A 173 -18.38 -7.04 21.15
N ASP A 174 -18.95 -8.00 20.43
CA ASP A 174 -18.78 -9.44 20.66
C ASP A 174 -17.67 -10.08 19.79
N THR A 175 -17.19 -9.41 18.74
CA THR A 175 -16.10 -9.90 17.86
C THR A 175 -14.76 -9.20 18.03
N GLY A 176 -14.73 -8.12 18.76
CA GLY A 176 -13.63 -7.46 19.47
C GLY A 176 -12.22 -7.42 18.87
N ASP A 177 -12.04 -7.39 17.59
CA ASP A 177 -10.71 -7.25 16.99
C ASP A 177 -10.44 -5.79 16.61
N ASP A 178 -9.79 -5.06 17.52
CA ASP A 178 -9.25 -3.73 17.21
C ASP A 178 -8.24 -3.81 16.10
N ARG A 179 -8.52 -3.21 14.96
CA ARG A 179 -7.54 -3.00 13.90
C ARG A 179 -6.53 -1.95 14.33
N ARG A 180 -5.25 -2.22 14.13
CA ARG A 180 -4.14 -1.36 14.52
C ARG A 180 -3.38 -0.87 13.31
N PHE A 181 -3.15 0.42 13.25
CA PHE A 181 -2.49 1.07 12.12
C PHE A 181 -1.31 1.91 12.60
N THR A 182 -0.28 1.98 11.78
CA THR A 182 0.85 2.90 11.96
C THR A 182 1.36 3.42 10.62
N PHE A 183 2.21 4.44 10.65
CA PHE A 183 2.97 4.85 9.47
C PHE A 183 4.33 4.14 9.48
N ASP A 184 4.61 3.34 8.45
CA ASP A 184 5.90 2.68 8.27
C ASP A 184 6.88 3.63 7.58
N THR A 185 7.97 3.97 8.30
CA THR A 185 8.96 4.94 7.80
C THR A 185 9.87 4.41 6.72
N LYS A 186 9.98 3.09 6.57
CA LYS A 186 10.74 2.45 5.48
C LYS A 186 9.90 2.40 4.20
N LEU A 187 8.65 1.95 4.31
CA LEU A 187 7.71 1.86 3.19
C LEU A 187 7.14 3.24 2.80
N GLN A 188 7.21 4.22 3.70
CA GLN A 188 6.65 5.58 3.53
C GLN A 188 5.13 5.56 3.30
N THR A 189 4.44 4.63 3.96
CA THR A 189 2.99 4.49 3.87
C THR A 189 2.37 4.03 5.19
N MET A 190 1.05 4.07 5.26
CA MET A 190 0.28 3.47 6.34
C MET A 190 0.28 1.95 6.19
N VAL A 191 0.38 1.26 7.32
CA VAL A 191 0.29 -0.19 7.39
C VAL A 191 -0.65 -0.61 8.52
N GLU A 192 -1.38 -1.68 8.30
CA GLU A 192 -2.07 -2.41 9.37
C GLU A 192 -1.09 -3.40 10.01
N ILE A 193 -1.12 -3.51 11.33
CA ILE A 193 -0.21 -4.38 12.07
C ILE A 193 -0.97 -5.31 13.03
N ASP A 194 -0.44 -6.51 13.21
CA ASP A 194 -0.91 -7.43 14.22
C ASP A 194 -0.47 -7.00 15.65
N LYS A 195 -0.88 -7.76 16.66
CA LYS A 195 -0.50 -7.53 18.07
C LYS A 195 1.00 -7.59 18.32
N ASP A 196 1.73 -8.30 17.46
CA ASP A 196 3.17 -8.48 17.54
C ASP A 196 3.95 -7.44 16.74
N GLY A 197 3.24 -6.53 16.02
CA GLY A 197 3.80 -5.48 15.17
C GLY A 197 4.28 -5.98 13.81
N ASN A 198 3.83 -7.16 13.36
CA ASN A 198 4.05 -7.57 11.97
C ASN A 198 3.04 -6.85 11.08
N ILE A 199 3.47 -6.50 9.88
CA ILE A 199 2.60 -5.89 8.88
C ILE A 199 1.63 -6.95 8.36
N ILE A 200 0.33 -6.68 8.50
CA ILE A 200 -0.75 -7.47 7.90
C ILE A 200 -0.96 -6.98 6.47
N LEU A 201 -1.09 -5.65 6.30
CA LEU A 201 -1.39 -5.03 5.02
C LEU A 201 -0.74 -3.65 4.91
N PRO A 202 0.03 -3.36 3.85
CA PRO A 202 0.42 -2.00 3.48
C PRO A 202 -0.68 -1.35 2.65
N PHE A 203 -0.88 -0.03 2.76
CA PHE A 203 -1.91 0.73 2.06
C PHE A 203 -1.32 1.69 1.03
N ILE A 204 -2.11 2.03 0.01
CA ILE A 204 -1.74 3.01 -1.00
C ILE A 204 -2.77 4.14 -1.02
N LEU A 205 -2.30 5.40 -0.90
CA LEU A 205 -3.16 6.59 -1.00
C LEU A 205 -3.83 6.68 -2.38
N LYS A 206 -5.07 7.17 -2.44
CA LYS A 206 -5.88 7.31 -3.67
C LYS A 206 -5.18 8.10 -4.77
N ASP A 207 -4.45 9.14 -4.42
CA ASP A 207 -3.69 9.93 -5.40
C ASP A 207 -2.64 9.10 -6.14
N TYR A 208 -2.43 7.87 -5.71
CA TYR A 208 -1.53 6.88 -6.27
C TYR A 208 -2.25 5.68 -6.88
N CYS A 209 -3.60 5.65 -6.80
CA CYS A 209 -4.38 4.57 -7.39
C CYS A 209 -4.42 4.68 -8.91
N PRO A 210 -4.34 3.57 -9.63
CA PRO A 210 -4.58 3.56 -11.05
C PRO A 210 -5.99 4.08 -11.34
N THR A 211 -6.12 4.96 -12.33
CA THR A 211 -7.42 5.37 -12.87
C THR A 211 -8.13 4.12 -13.41
N GLY A 212 -9.20 3.70 -12.74
CA GLY A 212 -9.96 2.50 -13.13
C GLY A 212 -10.70 1.82 -11.97
N TYR A 213 -10.44 2.20 -10.74
CA TYR A 213 -11.28 1.87 -9.59
C TYR A 213 -12.27 3.02 -9.35
N ASN A 214 -13.26 3.16 -10.23
CA ASN A 214 -14.48 3.96 -10.04
C ASN A 214 -15.67 3.03 -10.21
#